data_f6fce3a9d508a522bc6b39fdac1766aa
#
_entry.id   f6fce3a9d508a522bc6b39fdac1766aa
#
_cell.length_a   1.000
_cell.length_b   1.000
_cell.length_c   1.000
_cell.angle_alpha   90.00
_cell.angle_beta   90.00
_cell.angle_gamma   90.00
#
_symmetry.space_group_name_H-M   'P 1'
#
loop_
_entity.id
_entity.type
_entity.pdbx_description
1 polymer ?
#
loop_
_entity_poly.entity_id
_entity_poly.type
_entity_poly.pdbx_seq_one_letter_code
_entity_poly.pdbx_strand_id
1 'polypeptide(L)'
;MLDLYHAQIGEGNLIGLIRRAGPLIGEIQVADVPGRCEPGTGEINYPAVAAALDGMGYDGTVGLEAWAADGDTERALDRFRAAFTI
;
A
#
# COMPACT_ATOMS: atom_id res chain seq x y z
N MET A 1 9.76 8.62 3.60
CA MET A 1 8.53 7.81 3.80
C MET A 1 7.55 8.12 2.68
N LEU A 2 6.93 7.11 2.12
CA LEU A 2 5.93 7.27 1.06
C LEU A 2 4.58 6.75 1.55
N ASP A 3 3.61 7.64 1.66
CA ASP A 3 2.23 7.32 2.07
C ASP A 3 1.39 7.12 0.80
N LEU A 4 1.03 5.87 0.51
CA LEU A 4 0.33 5.54 -0.73
C LEU A 4 -1.13 6.02 -0.74
N TYR A 5 -1.75 6.15 0.43
CA TYR A 5 -3.09 6.73 0.52
C TYR A 5 -3.10 8.20 0.03
N HIS A 6 -2.19 9.01 0.56
CA HIS A 6 -2.10 10.41 0.15
C HIS A 6 -1.59 10.56 -1.28
N ALA A 7 -0.65 9.72 -1.71
CA ALA A 7 -0.14 9.75 -3.07
C ALA A 7 -1.22 9.43 -4.11
N GLN A 8 -2.11 8.49 -3.82
CA GLN A 8 -3.22 8.15 -4.71
C GLN A 8 -4.19 9.33 -4.86
N ILE A 9 -4.54 9.99 -3.76
CA ILE A 9 -5.45 11.14 -3.79
C ILE A 9 -4.80 12.31 -4.54
N GLY A 10 -3.52 12.57 -4.29
CA GLY A 10 -2.82 13.72 -4.85
C GLY A 10 -2.41 13.54 -6.30
N GLU A 11 -1.81 12.42 -6.62
CA GLU A 11 -1.15 12.22 -7.92
C GLU A 11 -1.66 10.99 -8.67
N GLY A 12 -1.97 9.90 -7.97
CA GLY A 12 -2.29 8.63 -8.60
C GLY A 12 -1.06 8.00 -9.25
N ASN A 13 -1.28 7.03 -10.14
CA ASN A 13 -0.21 6.32 -10.84
C ASN A 13 0.89 5.82 -9.89
N LEU A 14 0.47 5.05 -8.86
CA LEU A 14 1.36 4.65 -7.78
C LEU A 14 2.55 3.82 -8.25
N ILE A 15 2.34 2.91 -9.21
CA ILE A 15 3.42 2.06 -9.72
C ILE A 15 4.48 2.91 -10.40
N GLY A 16 4.09 3.91 -11.19
CA GLY A 16 5.01 4.85 -11.80
C GLY A 16 5.77 5.67 -10.76
N LEU A 17 5.07 6.15 -9.72
CA LEU A 17 5.68 6.90 -8.63
C LEU A 17 6.70 6.07 -7.86
N ILE A 18 6.36 4.82 -7.52
CA ILE A 18 7.24 3.89 -6.83
C ILE A 18 8.52 3.66 -7.64
N ARG A 19 8.39 3.45 -8.95
CA ARG A 19 9.55 3.26 -9.82
C ARG A 19 10.45 4.49 -9.90
N ARG A 20 9.84 5.69 -9.94
CA ARG A 20 10.62 6.95 -9.96
C ARG A 20 11.33 7.20 -8.63
N ALA A 21 10.65 6.98 -7.52
CA ALA A 21 11.19 7.22 -6.18
C ALA A 21 12.15 6.11 -5.73
N GLY A 22 11.93 4.89 -6.19
CA GLY A 22 12.73 3.68 -5.98
C GLY A 22 13.73 3.70 -4.82
N PRO A 23 15.00 3.96 -5.12
CA PRO A 23 16.06 3.90 -4.11
C PRO A 23 15.90 4.90 -2.95
N LEU A 24 15.06 5.91 -3.10
CA LEU A 24 14.84 6.92 -2.07
C LEU A 24 13.76 6.51 -1.06
N ILE A 25 13.03 5.41 -1.32
CA ILE A 25 11.96 4.97 -0.44
C ILE A 25 12.55 4.17 0.72
N GLY A 26 12.49 4.73 1.94
CA GLY A 26 12.90 4.02 3.15
C GLY A 26 11.76 3.31 3.85
N GLU A 27 10.54 3.82 3.70
CA GLU A 27 9.34 3.29 4.35
C GLU A 27 8.12 3.58 3.50
N ILE A 28 7.20 2.63 3.45
CA ILE A 28 5.91 2.77 2.76
C ILE A 28 4.79 2.63 3.78
N GLN A 29 3.81 3.53 3.73
CA GLN A 29 2.58 3.44 4.50
C GLN A 29 1.41 3.14 3.56
N VAL A 30 0.52 2.26 4.03
CA VAL A 30 -0.53 1.63 3.21
C VAL A 30 -1.90 1.90 3.81
N ALA A 31 -2.81 2.38 2.98
CA ALA A 31 -4.26 2.40 3.24
C ALA A 31 -4.96 2.53 1.90
N ASP A 32 -6.17 2.01 1.80
CA ASP A 32 -6.93 2.09 0.55
C ASP A 32 -7.74 3.38 0.45
N VAL A 33 -8.10 3.76 -0.74
CA VAL A 33 -8.82 5.00 -1.06
C VAL A 33 -10.22 4.60 -1.56
N PRO A 34 -11.27 5.30 -1.15
CA PRO A 34 -11.30 6.56 -0.41
C PRO A 34 -11.42 6.43 1.11
N GLY A 35 -11.73 5.25 1.64
CA GLY A 35 -12.10 5.09 3.04
C GLY A 35 -10.96 5.11 4.05
N ARG A 36 -9.71 5.05 3.59
CA ARG A 36 -8.52 4.90 4.43
C ARG A 36 -8.57 3.62 5.27
N CYS A 37 -9.12 2.57 4.69
CA CYS A 37 -9.21 1.25 5.30
C CYS A 37 -8.16 0.30 4.74
N GLU A 38 -8.20 -0.98 5.14
CA GLU A 38 -7.22 -1.97 4.70
C GLU A 38 -7.26 -2.21 3.18
N PRO A 39 -6.17 -2.74 2.59
CA PRO A 39 -6.14 -3.07 1.16
C PRO A 39 -7.28 -4.01 0.75
N GLY A 40 -7.82 -3.78 -0.43
CA GLY A 40 -8.93 -4.55 -0.96
C GLY A 40 -10.30 -3.94 -0.72
N THR A 41 -10.37 -2.80 0.00
CA THR A 41 -11.65 -2.13 0.31
C THR A 41 -11.89 -0.90 -0.56
N GLY A 42 -10.98 -0.54 -1.45
CA GLY A 42 -11.09 0.68 -2.25
C GLY A 42 -10.50 0.53 -3.64
N GLU A 43 -9.92 1.63 -4.14
CA GLU A 43 -9.52 1.76 -5.54
C GLU A 43 -8.06 1.46 -5.86
N ILE A 44 -7.21 1.23 -4.85
CA ILE A 44 -5.80 0.94 -5.09
C ILE A 44 -5.61 -0.55 -5.34
N ASN A 45 -4.90 -0.89 -6.43
CA ASN A 45 -4.54 -2.27 -6.73
C ASN A 45 -3.27 -2.63 -5.94
N TYR A 46 -3.42 -2.98 -4.68
CA TYR A 46 -2.29 -3.31 -3.81
C TYR A 46 -1.50 -4.55 -4.23
N PRO A 47 -2.11 -5.62 -4.76
CA PRO A 47 -1.32 -6.72 -5.30
C PRO A 47 -0.35 -6.29 -6.40
N ALA A 48 -0.77 -5.38 -7.28
CA ALA A 48 0.11 -4.84 -8.31
C ALA A 48 1.20 -3.94 -7.73
N VAL A 49 0.88 -3.17 -6.69
CA VAL A 49 1.86 -2.36 -5.96
C VAL A 49 2.90 -3.26 -5.30
N ALA A 50 2.47 -4.32 -4.63
CA ALA A 50 3.38 -5.29 -4.00
C ALA A 50 4.30 -5.96 -5.00
N ALA A 51 3.76 -6.35 -6.17
CA ALA A 51 4.56 -6.95 -7.24
C ALA A 51 5.61 -5.96 -7.78
N ALA A 52 5.26 -4.68 -7.90
CA ALA A 52 6.20 -3.66 -8.35
C ALA A 52 7.34 -3.46 -7.34
N LEU A 53 7.03 -3.45 -6.05
CA LEU A 53 8.05 -3.35 -4.99
C LEU A 53 8.99 -4.57 -5.00
N ASP A 54 8.43 -5.77 -5.11
CA ASP A 54 9.22 -6.99 -5.19
C ASP A 54 10.13 -6.99 -6.42
N GLY A 55 9.59 -6.59 -7.56
CA GLY A 55 10.34 -6.54 -8.82
C GLY A 55 11.53 -5.59 -8.80
N MET A 56 11.50 -4.55 -7.97
CA MET A 56 12.63 -3.63 -7.83
C MET A 56 13.53 -3.95 -6.64
N GLY A 57 13.27 -5.05 -5.91
CA GLY A 57 14.08 -5.47 -4.78
C GLY A 57 13.92 -4.62 -3.53
N TYR A 58 12.74 -4.04 -3.32
CA TYR A 58 12.47 -3.23 -2.13
C TYR A 58 12.59 -4.08 -0.87
N ASP A 59 13.42 -3.66 0.07
CA ASP A 59 13.67 -4.36 1.32
C ASP A 59 13.34 -3.52 2.57
N GLY A 60 12.68 -2.39 2.38
CA GLY A 60 12.30 -1.51 3.47
C GLY A 60 11.01 -1.95 4.18
N THR A 61 10.53 -1.09 5.07
CA THR A 61 9.32 -1.34 5.85
C THR A 61 8.07 -1.00 5.05
N VAL A 62 7.05 -1.86 5.16
CA VAL A 62 5.69 -1.59 4.68
C VAL A 62 4.76 -1.64 5.88
N GLY A 63 4.19 -0.51 6.25
CA GLY A 63 3.32 -0.37 7.42
C GLY A 63 1.88 -0.07 7.06
N LEU A 64 0.94 -0.68 7.78
CA LEU A 64 -0.48 -0.40 7.63
C LEU A 64 -0.90 0.77 8.50
N GLU A 65 -1.41 1.82 7.88
CA GLU A 65 -1.91 3.05 8.54
C GLU A 65 -3.38 3.23 8.15
N ALA A 66 -4.25 2.36 8.65
CA ALA A 66 -5.62 2.29 8.17
C ALA A 66 -6.61 1.95 9.28
N TRP A 67 -7.89 2.24 9.03
CA TRP A 67 -9.00 1.77 9.85
C TRP A 67 -9.48 0.42 9.31
N ALA A 68 -9.98 -0.45 10.20
CA ALA A 68 -10.64 -1.68 9.77
C ALA A 68 -12.03 -1.34 9.20
N ALA A 69 -12.31 -1.69 7.96
CA ALA A 69 -13.52 -1.28 7.25
C ALA A 69 -14.81 -1.74 7.94
N ASP A 70 -14.78 -2.93 8.55
CA ASP A 70 -15.93 -3.52 9.24
C ASP A 70 -15.73 -3.58 10.76
N GLY A 71 -14.71 -2.91 11.30
CA GLY A 71 -14.37 -2.95 12.71
C GLY A 71 -13.61 -4.21 13.14
N ASP A 72 -13.34 -5.14 12.23
CA ASP A 72 -12.62 -6.38 12.51
C ASP A 72 -11.13 -6.20 12.18
N THR A 73 -10.34 -5.89 13.20
CA THR A 73 -8.92 -5.62 13.04
C THR A 73 -8.14 -6.83 12.52
N GLU A 74 -8.46 -8.03 12.97
CA GLU A 74 -7.75 -9.23 12.50
C GLU A 74 -8.00 -9.48 11.01
N ARG A 75 -9.24 -9.29 10.56
CA ARG A 75 -9.59 -9.43 9.15
C ARG A 75 -8.86 -8.39 8.29
N ALA A 76 -8.76 -7.16 8.79
CA ALA A 76 -8.01 -6.11 8.10
C ALA A 76 -6.53 -6.47 7.97
N LEU A 77 -5.92 -7.00 9.02
CA LEU A 77 -4.53 -7.46 8.99
C LEU A 77 -4.33 -8.62 8.03
N ASP A 78 -5.27 -9.56 7.97
CA ASP A 78 -5.20 -10.68 7.03
C ASP A 78 -5.26 -10.20 5.58
N ARG A 79 -6.10 -9.23 5.27
CA ARG A 79 -6.18 -8.63 3.93
C ARG A 79 -4.89 -7.90 3.57
N PHE A 80 -4.31 -7.19 4.54
CA PHE A 80 -3.02 -6.53 4.33
C PHE A 80 -1.92 -7.54 4.02
N ARG A 81 -1.81 -8.59 4.82
CA ARG A 81 -0.82 -9.66 4.59
C ARG A 81 -1.01 -10.32 3.22
N ALA A 82 -2.26 -10.63 2.86
CA ALA A 82 -2.57 -11.26 1.57
C ALA A 82 -2.14 -10.38 0.39
N ALA A 83 -2.34 -9.06 0.49
CA ALA A 83 -1.95 -8.13 -0.57
C ALA A 83 -0.44 -8.07 -0.78
N PHE A 84 0.35 -8.28 0.28
CA PHE A 84 1.80 -8.17 0.24
C PHE A 84 2.53 -9.52 0.32
N THR A 85 1.82 -10.64 0.21
CA THR A 85 2.42 -11.96 0.08
C THR A 85 2.69 -12.23 -1.40
N ILE A 86 3.95 -12.42 -1.73
CA ILE A 86 4.42 -12.61 -3.10
C ILE A 86 5.11 -13.94 -3.25
#